data_a72893af013094302058e5764b3c5cfd
#
_entry.id   a72893af013094302058e5764b3c5cfd
#
_cell.length_a   1.000
_cell.length_b   1.000
_cell.length_c   1.000
_cell.angle_alpha   90.00
_cell.angle_beta   90.00
_cell.angle_gamma   90.00
#
_symmetry.space_group_name_H-M   'P 1'
#
loop_
_entity.id
_entity.type
_entity.pdbx_description
1 polymer ?
#
loop_
_entity_poly.entity_id
_entity_poly.type
_entity_poly.pdbx_seq_one_letter_code
_entity_poly.pdbx_strand_id
1 'polypeptide(L)'
;MREALIATMMAVCTAGAWGQAAPWMPDVTQQQTYTWRHASSAEPMGGNRDAMAVTPGQTMTVLDTDGPGEISHIWFTIDSPEPYHLKRMVLRMYWDGEETPSVETPIGDFFGLGLGVYYNWQSELLSVGNTKALNCFFPMPYQKHARITVTNEGKMTVQNLYYNIDYRTDAHPLPPGTLYFHAQYRQAQPNHGWTNQWYENGDPLVNYRRNTDARETPERRQRDTREERARVLEA
;
A
#
# COMPACT_ATOMS: atom_id res chain seq x y z
N MET A 1 2.64 -57.72 38.29
CA MET A 1 3.40 -56.55 37.83
C MET A 1 3.35 -56.43 36.30
N ARG A 2 2.20 -56.52 35.69
CA ARG A 2 2.05 -56.37 34.23
C ARG A 2 0.86 -55.49 33.80
N GLU A 3 0.13 -54.90 34.74
CA GLU A 3 -1.05 -54.09 34.43
C GLU A 3 -0.90 -52.56 34.69
N ALA A 4 0.28 -52.13 35.13
CA ALA A 4 0.53 -50.70 35.43
C ALA A 4 1.21 -49.94 34.28
N LEU A 5 1.45 -50.53 33.09
CA LEU A 5 2.21 -49.92 32.00
C LEU A 5 1.36 -49.48 30.80
N ILE A 6 0.04 -49.69 30.84
CA ILE A 6 -0.86 -49.36 29.71
C ILE A 6 -1.62 -48.02 29.97
N ALA A 7 -1.64 -47.55 31.18
CA ALA A 7 -2.40 -46.32 31.51
C ALA A 7 -1.65 -44.98 31.26
N THR A 8 -0.37 -45.01 30.91
CA THR A 8 0.45 -43.78 30.76
C THR A 8 0.67 -43.37 29.30
N MET A 9 0.09 -44.03 28.32
CA MET A 9 0.36 -43.77 26.91
C MET A 9 -0.85 -43.21 26.12
N MET A 10 -1.92 -42.79 26.78
CA MET A 10 -3.11 -42.19 26.13
C MET A 10 -3.44 -40.75 26.53
N ALA A 11 -2.50 -40.02 27.08
CA ALA A 11 -2.73 -38.64 27.51
C ALA A 11 -1.93 -37.55 26.74
N VAL A 12 -1.47 -37.83 25.53
CA VAL A 12 -0.70 -36.84 24.74
C VAL A 12 -1.16 -36.84 23.28
N CYS A 13 -2.43 -36.62 23.02
CA CYS A 13 -2.91 -36.29 21.67
C CYS A 13 -4.27 -35.59 21.69
N THR A 14 -4.44 -34.56 22.51
CA THR A 14 -5.51 -33.60 22.31
C THR A 14 -4.97 -32.15 22.48
N ALA A 15 -3.85 -31.86 21.85
CA ALA A 15 -3.63 -30.47 21.41
C ALA A 15 -4.58 -30.28 20.26
N GLY A 16 -5.77 -29.77 20.56
CA GLY A 16 -6.78 -29.46 19.57
C GLY A 16 -6.15 -28.58 18.51
N ALA A 17 -6.30 -28.96 17.25
CA ALA A 17 -6.17 -28.04 16.14
C ALA A 17 -7.34 -27.04 16.26
N TRP A 18 -7.20 -26.11 17.17
CA TRP A 18 -7.95 -24.87 17.13
C TRP A 18 -7.50 -24.21 15.82
N GLY A 19 -8.41 -24.06 14.90
CA GLY A 19 -8.14 -23.34 13.64
C GLY A 19 -7.46 -22.03 14.03
N GLN A 20 -6.20 -21.87 13.64
CA GLN A 20 -5.51 -20.62 13.84
C GLN A 20 -6.28 -19.61 13.00
N ALA A 21 -7.02 -18.72 13.66
CA ALA A 21 -7.53 -17.53 13.01
C ALA A 21 -6.35 -16.88 12.27
N ALA A 22 -6.58 -16.44 11.04
CA ALA A 22 -5.54 -15.75 10.29
C ALA A 22 -4.97 -14.66 11.20
N PRO A 23 -3.66 -14.62 11.46
CA PRO A 23 -3.08 -13.76 12.52
C PRO A 23 -3.30 -12.27 12.33
N TRP A 24 -3.77 -11.86 11.16
CA TRP A 24 -4.10 -10.47 10.81
C TRP A 24 -5.58 -10.11 11.03
N MET A 25 -6.45 -11.09 11.33
CA MET A 25 -7.88 -10.84 11.59
C MET A 25 -8.19 -11.18 13.05
N PRO A 26 -8.68 -10.24 13.86
CA PRO A 26 -9.12 -10.52 15.21
C PRO A 26 -10.31 -11.49 15.19
N ASP A 27 -10.42 -12.33 16.19
CA ASP A 27 -11.61 -13.15 16.37
C ASP A 27 -12.81 -12.25 16.74
N VAL A 28 -13.61 -11.95 15.75
CA VAL A 28 -14.79 -11.06 15.88
C VAL A 28 -15.89 -11.63 16.78
N THR A 29 -15.79 -12.89 17.18
CA THR A 29 -16.73 -13.54 18.10
C THR A 29 -16.33 -13.35 19.58
N GLN A 30 -15.13 -12.84 19.85
CA GLN A 30 -14.60 -12.63 21.20
C GLN A 30 -14.65 -11.16 21.59
N GLN A 31 -14.90 -10.93 22.87
CA GLN A 31 -14.77 -9.57 23.43
C GLN A 31 -13.31 -9.13 23.32
N GLN A 32 -13.09 -7.99 22.71
CA GLN A 32 -11.76 -7.41 22.53
C GLN A 32 -11.40 -6.47 23.68
N THR A 33 -10.11 -6.35 23.96
CA THR A 33 -9.58 -5.51 25.06
C THR A 33 -9.09 -4.15 24.59
N TYR A 34 -9.12 -3.90 23.26
CA TYR A 34 -8.72 -2.62 22.67
C TYR A 34 -9.91 -1.68 22.50
N THR A 35 -9.60 -0.41 22.28
CA THR A 35 -10.60 0.62 21.97
C THR A 35 -10.48 1.01 20.50
N TRP A 36 -11.57 0.86 19.74
CA TRP A 36 -11.68 1.38 18.39
C TRP A 36 -11.67 2.90 18.36
N ARG A 37 -10.94 3.45 17.41
CA ARG A 37 -10.82 4.88 17.14
C ARG A 37 -11.00 5.13 15.66
N HIS A 38 -11.34 6.37 15.34
CA HIS A 38 -11.58 6.83 13.99
C HIS A 38 -11.05 8.25 13.83
N ALA A 39 -10.25 8.48 12.76
CA ALA A 39 -9.87 9.80 12.29
C ALA A 39 -10.45 10.03 10.92
N SER A 40 -11.07 11.19 10.69
CA SER A 40 -11.71 11.45 9.39
C SER A 40 -11.69 12.93 9.04
N SER A 41 -11.95 13.22 7.77
CA SER A 41 -12.19 14.57 7.29
C SER A 41 -13.61 15.09 7.58
N ALA A 42 -14.47 14.28 8.19
CA ALA A 42 -15.85 14.66 8.51
C ALA A 42 -15.90 15.91 9.38
N GLU A 43 -16.88 16.79 9.10
CA GLU A 43 -17.08 18.00 9.90
C GLU A 43 -17.54 17.64 11.31
N PRO A 44 -16.79 18.02 12.38
CA PRO A 44 -17.06 17.56 13.75
C PRO A 44 -18.42 17.98 14.30
N MET A 45 -19.02 19.05 13.75
CA MET A 45 -20.31 19.59 14.20
C MET A 45 -21.50 19.02 13.41
N GLY A 46 -21.30 17.98 12.58
CA GLY A 46 -22.35 17.34 11.83
C GLY A 46 -22.85 18.17 10.64
N GLY A 47 -22.07 19.10 10.17
CA GLY A 47 -22.27 19.80 8.90
C GLY A 47 -21.95 18.89 7.70
N ASN A 48 -21.84 19.48 6.52
CA ASN A 48 -21.59 18.75 5.26
C ASN A 48 -20.31 19.23 4.55
N ARG A 49 -19.35 19.79 5.30
CA ARG A 49 -18.04 20.20 4.79
C ARG A 49 -16.99 19.16 5.15
N ASP A 50 -17.16 17.97 4.61
CA ASP A 50 -16.35 16.80 4.94
C ASP A 50 -15.03 16.72 4.15
N ALA A 51 -14.85 17.62 3.18
CA ALA A 51 -13.66 17.68 2.34
C ALA A 51 -12.65 18.70 2.85
N MET A 52 -11.37 18.35 2.71
CA MET A 52 -10.25 19.22 3.00
C MET A 52 -9.55 19.64 1.71
N ALA A 53 -9.32 20.96 1.52
CA ALA A 53 -8.49 21.43 0.43
C ALA A 53 -7.00 21.33 0.80
N VAL A 54 -6.16 20.93 -0.17
CA VAL A 54 -4.71 20.85 0.02
C VAL A 54 -4.02 21.65 -1.09
N THR A 55 -3.45 22.78 -0.73
CA THR A 55 -2.76 23.67 -1.67
C THR A 55 -1.39 23.13 -2.08
N PRO A 56 -0.82 23.55 -3.23
CA PRO A 56 0.54 23.18 -3.62
C PRO A 56 1.57 23.43 -2.52
N GLY A 57 2.40 22.44 -2.22
CA GLY A 57 3.41 22.45 -1.16
C GLY A 57 2.87 22.23 0.25
N GLN A 58 1.55 22.19 0.45
CA GLN A 58 0.96 21.96 1.76
C GLN A 58 1.07 20.48 2.16
N THR A 59 1.45 20.26 3.42
CA THR A 59 1.36 18.98 4.09
C THR A 59 0.22 19.01 5.09
N MET A 60 -0.67 18.04 5.00
CA MET A 60 -1.79 17.82 5.93
C MET A 60 -1.51 16.58 6.76
N THR A 61 -1.66 16.68 8.07
CA THR A 61 -1.70 15.54 8.97
C THR A 61 -3.11 14.99 9.00
N VAL A 62 -3.27 13.71 8.63
CA VAL A 62 -4.56 13.01 8.59
C VAL A 62 -4.74 12.05 9.75
N LEU A 63 -3.64 11.66 10.40
CA LEU A 63 -3.62 10.94 11.68
C LEU A 63 -2.42 11.39 12.50
N ASP A 64 -2.65 11.61 13.79
CA ASP A 64 -1.61 11.86 14.79
C ASP A 64 -2.13 11.31 16.13
N THR A 65 -1.57 10.19 16.60
CA THR A 65 -2.11 9.47 17.74
C THR A 65 -1.03 8.74 18.52
N ASP A 66 -1.18 8.75 19.82
CA ASP A 66 -0.34 7.95 20.71
C ASP A 66 -0.76 6.47 20.69
N GLY A 67 0.21 5.60 20.97
CA GLY A 67 0.06 4.16 21.05
C GLY A 67 0.16 3.60 22.46
N PRO A 68 0.21 2.29 22.58
CA PRO A 68 0.29 1.31 21.49
C PRO A 68 -1.03 1.14 20.73
N GLY A 69 -0.94 0.72 19.47
CA GLY A 69 -2.12 0.52 18.65
C GLY A 69 -1.84 -0.09 17.30
N GLU A 70 -2.88 -0.15 16.46
CA GLU A 70 -2.80 -0.66 15.09
C GLU A 70 -3.79 0.06 14.18
N ILE A 71 -3.32 0.56 13.06
CA ILE A 71 -4.20 1.04 11.98
C ILE A 71 -4.68 -0.20 11.22
N SER A 72 -5.98 -0.31 11.04
CA SER A 72 -6.62 -1.47 10.41
C SER A 72 -7.23 -1.15 9.04
N HIS A 73 -7.57 0.12 8.79
CA HIS A 73 -8.15 0.55 7.53
C HIS A 73 -7.78 2.00 7.23
N ILE A 74 -7.43 2.26 6.00
CA ILE A 74 -7.23 3.60 5.46
C ILE A 74 -8.07 3.74 4.20
N TRP A 75 -8.90 4.77 4.17
CA TRP A 75 -9.71 5.12 3.02
C TRP A 75 -9.46 6.56 2.59
N PHE A 76 -9.33 6.77 1.27
CA PHE A 76 -9.26 8.09 0.67
C PHE A 76 -10.18 8.20 -0.54
N THR A 77 -10.69 9.41 -0.78
CA THR A 77 -11.23 9.86 -2.06
C THR A 77 -10.68 11.24 -2.35
N ILE A 78 -10.17 11.44 -3.56
CA ILE A 78 -9.46 12.67 -3.95
C ILE A 78 -10.06 13.25 -5.22
N ASP A 79 -10.41 14.54 -5.17
CA ASP A 79 -10.82 15.30 -6.34
C ASP A 79 -9.84 16.46 -6.57
N SER A 80 -9.23 16.47 -7.75
CA SER A 80 -8.25 17.45 -8.16
C SER A 80 -8.35 17.69 -9.67
N PRO A 81 -8.28 18.95 -10.12
CA PRO A 81 -8.23 19.29 -11.53
C PRO A 81 -6.87 18.96 -12.16
N GLU A 82 -5.83 18.69 -11.37
CA GLU A 82 -4.50 18.39 -11.88
C GLU A 82 -4.44 16.98 -12.51
N PRO A 83 -4.01 16.86 -13.77
CA PRO A 83 -3.75 15.56 -14.38
C PRO A 83 -2.70 14.79 -13.58
N TYR A 84 -2.92 13.50 -13.41
CA TYR A 84 -2.01 12.61 -12.66
C TYR A 84 -1.74 13.04 -11.21
N HIS A 85 -2.69 13.74 -10.56
CA HIS A 85 -2.57 14.16 -9.16
C HIS A 85 -2.22 13.01 -8.22
N LEU A 86 -2.62 11.78 -8.54
CA LEU A 86 -2.24 10.58 -7.78
C LEU A 86 -0.72 10.34 -7.72
N LYS A 87 0.04 10.89 -8.66
CA LYS A 87 1.52 10.87 -8.66
C LYS A 87 2.12 12.07 -7.94
N ARG A 88 1.32 13.07 -7.64
CA ARG A 88 1.73 14.35 -7.03
C ARG A 88 1.34 14.48 -5.57
N MET A 89 0.39 13.66 -5.13
CA MET A 89 0.03 13.55 -3.72
C MET A 89 0.94 12.51 -3.06
N VAL A 90 1.74 12.92 -2.08
CA VAL A 90 2.68 12.02 -1.40
C VAL A 90 2.15 11.65 -0.03
N LEU A 91 1.98 10.34 0.19
CA LEU A 91 1.60 9.74 1.46
C LEU A 91 2.86 9.39 2.24
N ARG A 92 2.93 9.86 3.51
CA ARG A 92 4.01 9.50 4.43
C ARG A 92 3.43 9.00 5.74
N MET A 93 4.07 7.97 6.30
CA MET A 93 3.71 7.42 7.61
C MET A 93 4.97 7.28 8.45
N TYR A 94 4.83 7.63 9.72
CA TYR A 94 5.92 7.67 10.70
C TYR A 94 5.51 6.86 11.92
N TRP A 95 6.40 6.02 12.41
CA TRP A 95 6.16 5.19 13.58
C TRP A 95 7.04 5.64 14.75
N ASP A 96 6.47 5.63 15.95
CA ASP A 96 7.17 5.77 17.24
C ASP A 96 8.04 7.03 17.40
N GLY A 97 7.73 8.09 16.68
CA GLY A 97 8.45 9.36 16.72
C GLY A 97 9.67 9.44 15.81
N GLU A 98 9.82 8.51 14.86
CA GLU A 98 10.89 8.60 13.85
C GLU A 98 10.73 9.88 13.00
N GLU A 99 11.86 10.52 12.69
CA GLU A 99 11.91 11.71 11.84
C GLU A 99 11.77 11.37 10.37
N THR A 100 12.32 10.22 9.95
CA THR A 100 12.23 9.72 8.57
C THR A 100 11.00 8.85 8.39
N PRO A 101 10.25 8.99 7.29
CA PRO A 101 9.05 8.19 7.09
C PRO A 101 9.39 6.73 6.80
N SER A 102 8.70 5.83 7.48
CA SER A 102 8.69 4.40 7.17
C SER A 102 7.91 4.08 5.90
N VAL A 103 6.93 4.91 5.57
CA VAL A 103 6.20 4.87 4.31
C VAL A 103 6.37 6.21 3.62
N GLU A 104 6.86 6.19 2.36
CA GLU A 104 6.92 7.37 1.50
C GLU A 104 6.68 6.95 0.05
N THR A 105 5.53 7.37 -0.49
CA THR A 105 5.11 6.95 -1.82
C THR A 105 4.07 7.92 -2.39
N PRO A 106 4.01 8.12 -3.72
CA PRO A 106 2.84 8.73 -4.33
C PRO A 106 1.59 7.96 -3.93
N ILE A 107 0.52 8.67 -3.59
CA ILE A 107 -0.68 8.03 -3.05
C ILE A 107 -1.30 7.02 -4.02
N GLY A 108 -1.25 7.30 -5.32
CA GLY A 108 -1.72 6.34 -6.33
C GLY A 108 -0.92 5.04 -6.32
N ASP A 109 0.41 5.12 -6.21
CA ASP A 109 1.28 3.94 -6.19
C ASP A 109 1.04 3.11 -4.93
N PHE A 110 0.80 3.73 -3.78
CA PHE A 110 0.45 3.04 -2.55
C PHE A 110 -0.79 2.17 -2.72
N PHE A 111 -1.80 2.68 -3.43
CA PHE A 111 -3.04 1.95 -3.71
C PHE A 111 -3.01 1.15 -5.03
N GLY A 112 -1.83 0.90 -5.61
CA GLY A 112 -1.66 0.08 -6.82
C GLY A 112 -2.01 0.77 -8.13
N LEU A 113 -2.23 2.09 -8.14
CA LEU A 113 -2.53 2.90 -9.32
C LEU A 113 -1.24 3.49 -9.93
N GLY A 114 -0.28 2.62 -10.25
CA GLY A 114 1.07 2.99 -10.72
C GLY A 114 1.12 3.87 -11.99
N LEU A 115 0.05 3.91 -12.76
CA LEU A 115 -0.07 4.79 -13.94
C LEU A 115 -0.58 6.20 -13.60
N GLY A 116 -0.95 6.46 -12.35
CA GLY A 116 -1.45 7.77 -11.90
C GLY A 116 -2.88 8.09 -12.36
N VAL A 117 -3.63 7.09 -12.81
CA VAL A 117 -5.03 7.19 -13.22
C VAL A 117 -5.87 6.18 -12.44
N TYR A 118 -7.16 6.50 -12.26
CA TYR A 118 -8.07 5.60 -11.57
C TYR A 118 -8.51 4.45 -12.49
N TYR A 119 -8.46 3.24 -11.95
CA TYR A 119 -9.11 2.05 -12.50
C TYR A 119 -9.53 1.14 -11.36
N ASN A 120 -10.61 0.41 -11.57
CA ASN A 120 -11.12 -0.50 -10.55
C ASN A 120 -10.28 -1.76 -10.49
N TRP A 121 -9.85 -2.10 -9.31
CA TRP A 121 -9.17 -3.36 -9.03
C TRP A 121 -9.27 -3.71 -7.56
N GLN A 122 -9.03 -4.95 -7.21
CA GLN A 122 -9.00 -5.38 -5.83
C GLN A 122 -8.03 -6.54 -5.62
N SER A 123 -7.50 -6.60 -4.41
CA SER A 123 -6.77 -7.72 -3.84
C SER A 123 -7.38 -8.02 -2.47
N GLU A 124 -6.74 -8.87 -1.69
CA GLU A 124 -7.15 -9.14 -0.31
C GLU A 124 -7.03 -7.90 0.60
N LEU A 125 -5.98 -7.08 0.40
CA LEU A 125 -5.63 -5.98 1.31
C LEU A 125 -5.74 -4.59 0.69
N LEU A 126 -5.96 -4.48 -0.62
CA LEU A 126 -6.12 -3.20 -1.32
C LEU A 126 -7.32 -3.27 -2.26
N SER A 127 -8.07 -2.18 -2.35
CA SER A 127 -9.09 -2.05 -3.39
C SER A 127 -9.28 -0.61 -3.85
N VAL A 128 -9.64 -0.47 -5.13
CA VAL A 128 -10.01 0.80 -5.74
C VAL A 128 -11.40 0.65 -6.35
N GLY A 129 -12.36 1.38 -5.80
CA GLY A 129 -13.77 1.31 -6.21
C GLY A 129 -14.15 2.31 -7.30
N ASN A 130 -15.36 2.16 -7.81
CA ASN A 130 -15.93 2.93 -8.95
C ASN A 130 -15.90 4.46 -8.76
N THR A 131 -16.01 4.94 -7.54
CA THR A 131 -16.10 6.37 -7.20
C THR A 131 -14.78 6.90 -6.64
N LYS A 132 -13.67 6.42 -7.17
CA LYS A 132 -12.31 6.80 -6.73
C LYS A 132 -11.99 6.40 -5.28
N ALA A 133 -12.74 5.48 -4.68
CA ALA A 133 -12.49 5.00 -3.32
C ALA A 133 -11.21 4.16 -3.26
N LEU A 134 -10.22 4.67 -2.55
CA LEU A 134 -8.93 4.01 -2.32
C LEU A 134 -8.98 3.35 -0.95
N ASN A 135 -8.83 2.03 -0.86
CA ASN A 135 -8.90 1.29 0.40
C ASN A 135 -7.64 0.49 0.65
N CYS A 136 -7.14 0.53 1.88
CA CYS A 136 -6.03 -0.27 2.37
C CYS A 136 -6.40 -0.93 3.70
N PHE A 137 -6.26 -2.25 3.77
CA PHE A 137 -6.55 -3.07 4.94
C PHE A 137 -5.28 -3.74 5.50
N PHE A 138 -4.10 -3.28 5.12
CA PHE A 138 -2.86 -3.73 5.76
C PHE A 138 -2.88 -3.37 7.24
N PRO A 139 -2.68 -4.33 8.16
CA PRO A 139 -2.47 -4.02 9.56
C PRO A 139 -1.14 -3.27 9.73
N MET A 140 -1.18 -2.14 10.45
CA MET A 140 -0.01 -1.29 10.68
C MET A 140 0.13 -1.04 12.18
N PRO A 141 0.76 -1.94 12.93
CA PRO A 141 0.97 -1.78 14.35
C PRO A 141 2.03 -0.71 14.65
N TYR A 142 1.88 -0.02 15.76
CA TYR A 142 2.82 0.96 16.31
C TYR A 142 2.84 0.89 17.85
N GLN A 143 4.02 1.07 18.45
CA GLN A 143 4.21 0.86 19.88
C GLN A 143 3.97 2.12 20.70
N LYS A 144 4.36 3.29 20.18
CA LYS A 144 4.33 4.55 20.92
C LYS A 144 3.50 5.61 20.23
N HIS A 145 3.62 5.72 18.89
CA HIS A 145 3.02 6.82 18.17
C HIS A 145 2.88 6.49 16.68
N ALA A 146 1.78 6.94 16.07
CA ALA A 146 1.58 6.88 14.64
C ALA A 146 1.21 8.26 14.09
N ARG A 147 1.90 8.69 13.03
CA ARG A 147 1.58 9.91 12.29
C ARG A 147 1.50 9.63 10.80
N ILE A 148 0.39 10.05 10.19
CA ILE A 148 0.17 9.95 8.74
C ILE A 148 -0.02 11.34 8.17
N THR A 149 0.69 11.63 7.10
CA THR A 149 0.60 12.92 6.39
C THR A 149 0.37 12.72 4.90
N VAL A 150 -0.30 13.69 4.28
CA VAL A 150 -0.47 13.79 2.83
C VAL A 150 0.05 15.15 2.39
N THR A 151 1.00 15.17 1.45
CA THR A 151 1.59 16.38 0.89
C THR A 151 1.17 16.55 -0.57
N ASN A 152 0.70 17.71 -0.95
CA ASN A 152 0.47 18.05 -2.33
C ASN A 152 1.76 18.61 -2.97
N GLU A 153 2.49 17.77 -3.71
CA GLU A 153 3.68 18.15 -4.48
C GLU A 153 3.33 18.54 -5.94
N GLY A 154 2.04 18.68 -6.22
CA GLY A 154 1.53 19.17 -7.50
C GLY A 154 1.58 20.69 -7.63
N LYS A 155 0.99 21.17 -8.72
CA LYS A 155 0.94 22.61 -9.06
C LYS A 155 -0.45 23.22 -8.84
N MET A 156 -1.47 22.40 -8.68
CA MET A 156 -2.85 22.83 -8.50
C MET A 156 -3.37 22.38 -7.14
N THR A 157 -4.29 23.14 -6.58
CA THR A 157 -4.96 22.79 -5.33
C THR A 157 -5.80 21.52 -5.53
N VAL A 158 -5.60 20.54 -4.66
CA VAL A 158 -6.55 19.46 -4.46
C VAL A 158 -7.78 20.07 -3.80
N GLN A 159 -8.90 20.01 -4.47
CA GLN A 159 -10.12 20.68 -4.02
C GLN A 159 -10.80 19.92 -2.90
N ASN A 160 -10.84 18.59 -3.03
CA ASN A 160 -11.50 17.73 -2.06
C ASN A 160 -10.62 16.51 -1.76
N LEU A 161 -10.08 16.47 -0.57
CA LEU A 161 -9.50 15.28 0.05
C LEU A 161 -10.43 14.81 1.14
N TYR A 162 -11.04 13.64 0.94
CA TYR A 162 -11.79 12.93 1.97
C TYR A 162 -10.94 11.79 2.49
N TYR A 163 -10.97 11.57 3.80
CA TYR A 163 -10.30 10.43 4.41
C TYR A 163 -11.05 9.85 5.59
N ASN A 164 -10.88 8.56 5.78
CA ASN A 164 -11.25 7.81 6.97
C ASN A 164 -10.11 6.87 7.33
N ILE A 165 -9.70 6.88 8.58
CA ILE A 165 -8.66 6.01 9.12
C ILE A 165 -9.21 5.35 10.36
N ASP A 166 -9.40 4.03 10.30
CA ASP A 166 -9.82 3.23 11.42
C ASP A 166 -8.60 2.61 12.09
N TYR A 167 -8.52 2.78 13.40
CA TYR A 167 -7.42 2.25 14.18
C TYR A 167 -7.91 1.83 15.56
N ARG A 168 -7.12 1.02 16.24
CA ARG A 168 -7.34 0.65 17.61
C ARG A 168 -6.23 1.19 18.50
N THR A 169 -6.55 1.47 19.76
CA THR A 169 -5.58 1.69 20.83
C THR A 169 -5.62 0.52 21.79
N ASP A 170 -4.47 -0.02 22.12
CA ASP A 170 -4.32 -1.16 23.01
C ASP A 170 -4.00 -0.70 24.43
N ALA A 171 -4.53 -1.39 25.43
CA ALA A 171 -4.26 -1.09 26.83
C ALA A 171 -2.87 -1.55 27.31
N HIS A 172 -2.24 -2.44 26.53
CA HIS A 172 -0.95 -3.06 26.85
C HIS A 172 0.02 -2.92 25.68
N PRO A 173 1.34 -2.95 25.94
CA PRO A 173 2.34 -2.99 24.89
C PRO A 173 2.10 -4.12 23.90
N LEU A 174 2.41 -3.87 22.63
CA LEU A 174 2.35 -4.90 21.61
C LEU A 174 3.33 -6.04 21.91
N PRO A 175 3.07 -7.27 21.44
CA PRO A 175 3.96 -8.40 21.67
C PRO A 175 5.40 -8.12 21.19
N PRO A 176 6.43 -8.62 21.92
CA PRO A 176 7.80 -8.54 21.45
C PRO A 176 7.96 -9.14 20.05
N GLY A 177 8.69 -8.46 19.17
CA GLY A 177 8.90 -8.90 17.79
C GLY A 177 7.79 -8.50 16.81
N THR A 178 6.81 -7.70 17.23
CA THR A 178 5.85 -7.08 16.32
C THR A 178 6.59 -6.28 15.24
N LEU A 179 6.26 -6.55 13.98
CA LEU A 179 6.87 -5.89 12.82
C LEU A 179 6.07 -4.64 12.45
N TYR A 180 6.78 -3.62 11.95
CA TYR A 180 6.17 -2.40 11.45
C TYR A 180 5.97 -2.45 9.94
N PHE A 181 4.98 -1.73 9.46
CA PHE A 181 4.71 -1.62 8.03
C PHE A 181 5.66 -0.60 7.38
N HIS A 182 6.29 -1.00 6.27
CA HIS A 182 7.17 -0.16 5.49
C HIS A 182 6.80 -0.24 4.01
N ALA A 183 6.81 0.91 3.32
CA ALA A 183 6.62 0.98 1.87
C ALA A 183 7.40 2.17 1.30
N GLN A 184 8.20 1.93 0.27
CA GLN A 184 9.07 2.93 -0.34
C GLN A 184 8.88 2.96 -1.86
N TYR A 185 8.64 4.13 -2.40
CA TYR A 185 8.64 4.35 -3.84
C TYR A 185 10.07 4.53 -4.34
N ARG A 186 10.37 3.91 -5.48
CA ARG A 186 11.66 4.06 -6.17
C ARG A 186 11.40 4.26 -7.66
N GLN A 187 12.09 5.22 -8.24
CA GLN A 187 12.06 5.48 -9.68
C GLN A 187 13.47 5.71 -10.20
N ALA A 188 13.80 5.17 -11.35
CA ALA A 188 15.03 5.41 -12.05
C ALA A 188 14.75 5.88 -13.49
N GLN A 189 15.51 6.90 -13.94
CA GLN A 189 15.47 7.37 -15.33
C GLN A 189 16.88 7.82 -15.74
N PRO A 190 17.48 7.26 -16.79
CA PRO A 190 16.94 6.15 -17.57
C PRO A 190 16.81 4.87 -16.76
N ASN A 191 15.80 4.07 -17.08
CA ASN A 191 15.69 2.73 -16.53
C ASN A 191 16.73 1.87 -17.25
N HIS A 192 17.89 1.67 -16.64
CA HIS A 192 18.85 0.68 -17.09
C HIS A 192 18.23 -0.70 -16.80
N GLY A 193 17.74 -1.35 -17.86
CA GLY A 193 17.23 -2.69 -17.74
C GLY A 193 18.24 -3.57 -17.01
N TRP A 194 17.77 -4.54 -16.29
CA TRP A 194 18.61 -5.48 -15.55
C TRP A 194 19.67 -6.05 -16.47
N THR A 195 20.94 -5.78 -16.21
CA THR A 195 22.05 -6.54 -16.75
C THR A 195 22.14 -7.84 -15.96
N ASN A 196 21.59 -8.91 -16.50
CA ASN A 196 21.24 -10.06 -15.69
C ASN A 196 22.25 -11.18 -15.75
N GLN A 197 23.02 -11.30 -14.74
CA GLN A 197 23.63 -12.59 -14.37
C GLN A 197 22.57 -13.65 -13.96
N TRP A 198 21.37 -13.24 -13.50
CA TRP A 198 20.31 -14.15 -13.08
C TRP A 198 19.67 -14.93 -14.22
N TYR A 199 19.77 -14.43 -15.42
CA TYR A 199 19.10 -15.01 -16.59
C TYR A 199 20.04 -15.76 -17.53
N GLU A 200 21.30 -15.84 -17.21
CA GLU A 200 22.26 -16.62 -18.01
C GLU A 200 22.03 -18.13 -17.90
N ASN A 201 21.22 -18.58 -16.95
CA ASN A 201 20.99 -20.00 -16.65
C ASN A 201 19.66 -20.56 -17.19
N GLY A 202 19.10 -19.98 -18.26
CA GLY A 202 18.00 -20.63 -19.00
C GLY A 202 16.57 -20.26 -18.59
N ASP A 203 16.36 -19.12 -17.88
CA ASP A 203 15.03 -18.62 -17.60
C ASP A 203 14.30 -18.24 -18.91
N PRO A 204 13.08 -18.76 -19.18
CA PRO A 204 12.32 -18.49 -20.42
C PRO A 204 12.05 -16.99 -20.65
N LEU A 205 11.90 -16.18 -19.59
CA LEU A 205 11.68 -14.73 -19.69
C LEU A 205 12.91 -13.98 -20.24
N VAL A 206 14.10 -14.51 -20.02
CA VAL A 206 15.34 -13.91 -20.54
C VAL A 206 15.53 -14.23 -22.00
N ASN A 207 15.24 -15.46 -22.39
CA ASN A 207 15.27 -15.84 -23.80
C ASN A 207 14.26 -15.04 -24.62
N TYR A 208 13.12 -14.67 -24.02
CA TYR A 208 12.16 -13.77 -24.66
C TYR A 208 12.74 -12.36 -24.86
N ARG A 209 13.39 -11.77 -23.86
CA ARG A 209 14.00 -10.43 -23.99
C ARG A 209 15.22 -10.42 -24.90
N ARG A 210 16.12 -11.39 -24.81
CA ARG A 210 17.24 -11.52 -25.76
C ARG A 210 16.75 -11.67 -27.20
N ASN A 211 15.69 -12.41 -27.43
CA ASN A 211 15.12 -12.57 -28.76
C ASN A 211 14.40 -11.30 -29.27
N THR A 212 13.84 -10.48 -28.40
CA THR A 212 13.29 -9.17 -28.80
C THR A 212 14.38 -8.14 -29.04
N ASP A 213 15.41 -8.08 -28.19
CA ASP A 213 16.53 -7.16 -28.36
C ASP A 213 17.42 -7.55 -29.55
N ALA A 214 17.61 -8.84 -29.78
CA ALA A 214 18.34 -9.34 -30.96
C ALA A 214 17.57 -9.12 -32.29
N ARG A 215 16.26 -8.89 -32.25
CA ARG A 215 15.44 -8.54 -33.41
C ARG A 215 15.43 -7.04 -33.72
N GLU A 216 15.80 -6.20 -32.76
CA GLU A 216 15.93 -4.75 -32.91
C GLU A 216 17.39 -4.34 -33.08
N THR A 217 18.02 -4.76 -34.20
CA THR A 217 19.29 -4.14 -34.60
C THR A 217 19.07 -2.68 -34.98
N PRO A 218 20.05 -1.77 -34.75
CA PRO A 218 19.95 -0.37 -35.15
C PRO A 218 19.55 -0.19 -36.63
N GLU A 219 19.96 -1.11 -37.48
CA GLU A 219 19.62 -1.15 -38.91
C GLU A 219 18.12 -1.46 -39.13
N ARG A 220 17.51 -2.28 -38.30
CA ARG A 220 16.09 -2.62 -38.38
C ARG A 220 15.23 -1.45 -37.94
N ARG A 221 15.60 -0.75 -36.83
CA ARG A 221 14.94 0.50 -36.43
C ARG A 221 15.00 1.58 -37.50
N GLN A 222 16.12 1.71 -38.18
CA GLN A 222 16.24 2.67 -39.30
C GLN A 222 15.39 2.26 -40.51
N ARG A 223 15.20 0.97 -40.76
CA ARG A 223 14.38 0.47 -41.86
C ARG A 223 12.90 0.69 -41.56
N ASP A 224 12.43 0.31 -40.36
CA ASP A 224 11.04 0.46 -39.92
C ASP A 224 10.64 1.95 -39.90
N THR A 225 11.52 2.83 -39.45
CA THR A 225 11.28 4.30 -39.47
C THR A 225 11.27 4.85 -40.93
N ARG A 226 12.00 4.29 -41.85
CA ARG A 226 11.97 4.69 -43.27
C ARG A 226 10.69 4.22 -43.94
N GLU A 227 10.25 3.00 -43.69
CA GLU A 227 9.02 2.43 -44.25
C GLU A 227 7.78 3.15 -43.71
N GLU A 228 7.77 3.52 -42.40
CA GLU A 228 6.70 4.28 -41.79
C GLU A 228 6.62 5.71 -42.36
N ARG A 229 7.76 6.38 -42.57
CA ARG A 229 7.82 7.69 -43.25
C ARG A 229 7.40 7.63 -44.72
N ALA A 230 7.70 6.55 -45.40
CA ALA A 230 7.26 6.39 -46.79
C ALA A 230 5.74 6.22 -46.89
N ARG A 231 5.11 5.46 -45.98
CA ARG A 231 3.65 5.29 -45.91
C ARG A 231 2.89 6.58 -45.57
N VAL A 232 3.49 7.47 -44.77
CA VAL A 232 2.90 8.76 -44.43
C VAL A 232 3.00 9.79 -45.55
N LEU A 233 3.93 9.62 -46.50
CA LEU A 233 4.10 10.49 -47.68
C LEU A 233 3.28 10.05 -48.91
N GLU A 234 2.74 8.83 -48.88
CA GLU A 234 1.89 8.27 -49.97
C GLU A 234 0.38 8.33 -49.62
N ALA A 235 0.00 8.83 -48.41
CA ALA A 235 -1.39 9.01 -47.94
C ALA A 235 -1.78 10.49 -47.91
#